data_23f7e2a23f1ebbfe5689c8ee999a8dd5
#
_entry.id   23f7e2a23f1ebbfe5689c8ee999a8dd5
#
_cell.length_a   1.000
_cell.length_b   1.000
_cell.length_c   1.000
_cell.angle_alpha   90.00
_cell.angle_beta   90.00
_cell.angle_gamma   90.00
#
_symmetry.space_group_name_H-M   'P 1'
#
loop_
_entity.id
_entity.type
_entity.pdbx_description
1 polymer ?
#
loop_
_entity_poly.entity_id
_entity_poly.type
_entity_poly.pdbx_seq_one_letter_code
_entity_poly.pdbx_strand_id
1 'polypeptide(L)'
;MLTPEEDVEIEALKKRGWSISAIARHTGRDRKTVRSHLNGEREAGVRRRPDGEPDPFDRIEPYVRQRLADDRHVWATVLFDEVQRLGYERAYPTFTRQIRDRGLRPHCEPCASSNGRAHVDIDHPPGAETQWDWLELDDTPWGAKAYVLVGALSHSSKSRGWFCESDDQAHLIVGIHEVLTRLGGTGREWRVDRMATVIKPGTDQVQRSFVPVAKHYGVTVVPCPPRHGNRKGVVEKNIDFITRRWWRTARVSTPVEAQASLDRFCFEVADQRRRGERTVGELADTEPLLGLPAAAYPAEVIVVRTVAQNALVSLWGNRYSVPPGLVGGHVQVRWRHGTDTATFHAGGAVVVEHRLAPRGAQRTIRLPEHTAALANVVLAQFSDARPCKRKVNRPPSDAALAIAAELIGDRGADPVIDLDVYRRLTEGDAS
;
A
#
# COMPACT_ATOMS: atom_id res chain seq x y z
N MET A 1 -30.11 -7.94 38.71
CA MET A 1 -30.52 -6.60 38.24
C MET A 1 -31.94 -6.73 37.73
N LEU A 2 -32.82 -5.82 38.07
CA LEU A 2 -34.19 -5.81 37.52
C LEU A 2 -34.19 -5.25 36.10
N THR A 3 -34.99 -5.83 35.24
CA THR A 3 -35.27 -5.20 33.94
C THR A 3 -36.30 -4.06 34.09
N PRO A 4 -36.44 -3.15 33.12
CA PRO A 4 -37.46 -2.10 33.18
C PRO A 4 -38.87 -2.66 33.28
N GLU A 5 -39.17 -3.79 32.61
CA GLU A 5 -40.45 -4.46 32.66
C GLU A 5 -40.76 -5.03 34.05
N GLU A 6 -39.78 -5.68 34.69
CA GLU A 6 -39.87 -6.19 36.06
C GLU A 6 -40.09 -5.08 37.07
N ASP A 7 -39.49 -3.92 36.88
CA ASP A 7 -39.66 -2.74 37.73
C ASP A 7 -41.09 -2.20 37.68
N VAL A 8 -41.63 -2.07 36.47
CA VAL A 8 -43.04 -1.69 36.25
C VAL A 8 -43.97 -2.70 36.89
N GLU A 9 -43.69 -4.01 36.78
CA GLU A 9 -44.49 -5.05 37.41
C GLU A 9 -44.46 -4.96 38.95
N ILE A 10 -43.27 -4.76 39.54
CA ILE A 10 -43.08 -4.58 40.99
C ILE A 10 -43.88 -3.38 41.52
N GLU A 11 -43.84 -2.25 40.80
CA GLU A 11 -44.64 -1.06 41.16
C GLU A 11 -46.13 -1.32 41.05
N ALA A 12 -46.59 -1.96 40.01
CA ALA A 12 -47.99 -2.30 39.79
C ALA A 12 -48.54 -3.23 40.90
N LEU A 13 -47.79 -4.25 41.29
CA LEU A 13 -48.13 -5.15 42.38
C LEU A 13 -48.19 -4.43 43.73
N LYS A 14 -47.23 -3.47 43.97
CA LYS A 14 -47.24 -2.66 45.16
C LYS A 14 -48.44 -1.73 45.23
N LYS A 15 -48.82 -1.07 44.14
CA LYS A 15 -50.05 -0.24 44.04
C LYS A 15 -51.32 -1.05 44.28
N ARG A 16 -51.32 -2.37 44.00
CA ARG A 16 -52.42 -3.30 44.32
C ARG A 16 -52.43 -3.77 45.78
N GLY A 17 -51.55 -3.25 46.63
CA GLY A 17 -51.50 -3.54 48.07
C GLY A 17 -50.68 -4.77 48.46
N TRP A 18 -49.92 -5.36 47.53
CA TRP A 18 -49.10 -6.52 47.88
C TRP A 18 -47.97 -6.17 48.80
N SER A 19 -47.65 -7.09 49.73
CA SER A 19 -46.51 -6.94 50.58
C SER A 19 -45.20 -7.19 49.83
N ILE A 20 -44.09 -6.56 50.24
CA ILE A 20 -42.75 -6.78 49.65
C ILE A 20 -42.40 -8.27 49.60
N SER A 21 -42.77 -9.04 50.62
CA SER A 21 -42.51 -10.47 50.66
C SER A 21 -43.33 -11.26 49.62
N ALA A 22 -44.58 -10.84 49.33
CA ALA A 22 -45.39 -11.43 48.31
C ALA A 22 -44.88 -11.08 46.92
N ILE A 23 -44.48 -9.83 46.67
CA ILE A 23 -43.88 -9.39 45.41
C ILE A 23 -42.57 -10.12 45.15
N ALA A 24 -41.69 -10.24 46.15
CA ALA A 24 -40.40 -10.93 46.03
C ALA A 24 -40.59 -12.43 45.65
N ARG A 25 -41.61 -13.09 46.25
CA ARG A 25 -41.92 -14.49 45.86
C ARG A 25 -42.48 -14.61 44.47
N HIS A 26 -43.32 -13.68 44.07
CA HIS A 26 -43.98 -13.68 42.76
C HIS A 26 -42.95 -13.42 41.62
N THR A 27 -42.10 -12.44 41.78
CA THR A 27 -41.08 -12.06 40.79
C THR A 27 -39.81 -12.88 40.84
N GLY A 28 -39.64 -13.78 41.84
CA GLY A 28 -38.41 -14.56 42.04
C GLY A 28 -37.23 -13.70 42.45
N ARG A 29 -37.46 -12.47 42.93
CA ARG A 29 -36.41 -11.52 43.32
C ARG A 29 -36.22 -11.46 44.83
N ASP A 30 -35.00 -11.11 45.29
CA ASP A 30 -34.73 -10.90 46.68
C ASP A 30 -35.49 -9.71 47.25
N ARG A 31 -35.99 -9.82 48.50
CA ARG A 31 -36.78 -8.78 49.17
C ARG A 31 -36.02 -7.46 49.31
N LYS A 32 -34.67 -7.52 49.49
CA LYS A 32 -33.86 -6.31 49.56
C LYS A 32 -33.83 -5.60 48.21
N THR A 33 -33.76 -6.32 47.12
CA THR A 33 -33.82 -5.80 45.73
C THR A 33 -35.15 -5.12 45.48
N VAL A 34 -36.30 -5.81 45.77
CA VAL A 34 -37.64 -5.24 45.60
C VAL A 34 -37.81 -3.97 46.43
N ARG A 35 -37.38 -3.98 47.69
CA ARG A 35 -37.44 -2.79 48.57
C ARG A 35 -36.65 -1.63 48.01
N SER A 36 -35.42 -1.89 47.59
CA SER A 36 -34.49 -0.87 47.07
C SER A 36 -35.01 -0.16 45.83
N HIS A 37 -35.69 -0.91 44.93
CA HIS A 37 -36.38 -0.33 43.76
C HIS A 37 -37.63 0.49 44.16
N LEU A 38 -38.49 -0.07 44.98
CA LEU A 38 -39.67 0.64 45.46
C LEU A 38 -39.38 1.92 46.24
N ASN A 39 -38.20 1.98 46.89
CA ASN A 39 -37.75 3.19 47.61
C ASN A 39 -37.04 4.18 46.68
N GLY A 40 -36.87 3.89 45.41
CA GLY A 40 -36.12 4.73 44.49
C GLY A 40 -34.58 4.75 44.71
N GLU A 41 -34.05 3.82 45.53
CA GLU A 41 -32.62 3.69 45.80
C GLU A 41 -31.87 3.08 44.64
N ARG A 42 -32.60 2.37 43.74
CA ARG A 42 -32.07 1.70 42.55
C ARG A 42 -32.95 1.94 41.35
N GLU A 43 -32.34 2.16 40.22
CA GLU A 43 -32.97 2.34 38.92
C GLU A 43 -32.90 1.05 38.12
N ALA A 44 -33.98 0.64 37.48
CA ALA A 44 -34.04 -0.57 36.68
C ALA A 44 -33.08 -0.47 35.47
N GLY A 45 -32.37 -1.55 35.16
CA GLY A 45 -31.39 -1.56 34.08
C GLY A 45 -30.08 -0.87 34.37
N VAL A 46 -29.95 -0.13 35.48
CA VAL A 46 -28.72 0.58 35.83
C VAL A 46 -27.88 -0.23 36.83
N ARG A 47 -26.67 -0.59 36.46
CA ARG A 47 -25.70 -1.22 37.33
C ARG A 47 -24.93 -0.14 38.11
N ARG A 48 -25.33 0.11 39.38
CA ARG A 48 -24.63 1.03 40.26
C ARG A 48 -23.26 0.46 40.62
N ARG A 49 -22.19 1.26 40.39
CA ARG A 49 -20.89 0.95 40.97
C ARG A 49 -20.94 1.19 42.49
N PRO A 50 -20.14 0.46 43.28
CA PRO A 50 -19.90 0.85 44.67
C PRO A 50 -19.40 2.29 44.71
N ASP A 51 -19.98 3.09 45.59
CA ASP A 51 -19.56 4.48 45.76
C ASP A 51 -18.10 4.49 46.23
N GLY A 52 -17.21 5.12 45.47
CA GLY A 52 -15.80 5.32 45.83
C GLY A 52 -14.75 4.60 44.96
N GLU A 53 -15.12 3.67 44.09
CA GLU A 53 -14.12 3.07 43.17
C GLU A 53 -13.99 3.95 41.91
N PRO A 54 -12.80 4.49 41.60
CA PRO A 54 -12.58 5.23 40.35
C PRO A 54 -12.84 4.34 39.13
N ASP A 55 -13.40 4.92 38.07
CA ASP A 55 -13.57 4.19 36.83
C ASP A 55 -12.18 3.84 36.25
N PRO A 56 -11.83 2.56 36.04
CA PRO A 56 -10.58 2.20 35.40
C PRO A 56 -10.37 2.85 34.04
N PHE A 57 -11.46 3.29 33.37
CA PHE A 57 -11.38 4.01 32.12
C PHE A 57 -10.85 5.44 32.29
N ASP A 58 -11.10 6.10 33.43
CA ASP A 58 -10.66 7.48 33.69
C ASP A 58 -9.14 7.61 33.59
N ARG A 59 -8.40 6.58 34.00
CA ARG A 59 -6.94 6.53 33.89
C ARG A 59 -6.45 6.56 32.45
N ILE A 60 -7.16 5.93 31.54
CA ILE A 60 -6.75 5.80 30.13
C ILE A 60 -7.45 6.79 29.22
N GLU A 61 -8.49 7.48 29.69
CA GLU A 61 -9.26 8.43 28.86
C GLU A 61 -8.40 9.51 28.21
N PRO A 62 -7.44 10.16 28.89
CA PRO A 62 -6.58 11.17 28.25
C PRO A 62 -5.81 10.60 27.05
N TYR A 63 -5.31 9.38 27.17
CA TYR A 63 -4.64 8.69 26.06
C TYR A 63 -5.59 8.43 24.89
N VAL A 64 -6.77 7.84 25.17
CA VAL A 64 -7.78 7.55 24.15
C VAL A 64 -8.24 8.81 23.44
N ARG A 65 -8.46 9.89 24.18
CA ARG A 65 -8.86 11.19 23.64
C ARG A 65 -7.79 11.77 22.71
N GLN A 66 -6.52 11.73 23.10
CA GLN A 66 -5.41 12.19 22.26
C GLN A 66 -5.28 11.33 20.99
N ARG A 67 -5.34 10.01 21.10
CA ARG A 67 -5.25 9.11 19.96
C ARG A 67 -6.39 9.31 18.94
N LEU A 68 -7.59 9.61 19.41
CA LEU A 68 -8.74 9.92 18.56
C LEU A 68 -8.66 11.33 17.95
N ALA A 69 -7.93 12.25 18.58
CA ALA A 69 -7.60 13.55 18.01
C ALA A 69 -6.54 13.43 16.92
N ASP A 70 -5.51 12.62 17.13
CA ASP A 70 -4.46 12.33 16.15
C ASP A 70 -5.03 11.61 14.92
N ASP A 71 -5.89 10.60 15.13
CA ASP A 71 -6.57 9.84 14.09
C ASP A 71 -7.99 9.44 14.52
N ARG A 72 -8.98 10.21 14.05
CA ARG A 72 -10.42 9.91 14.31
C ARG A 72 -10.88 8.55 13.75
N HIS A 73 -10.13 7.99 12.78
CA HIS A 73 -10.48 6.75 12.10
C HIS A 73 -9.75 5.51 12.64
N VAL A 74 -8.91 5.67 13.68
CA VAL A 74 -8.26 4.52 14.33
C VAL A 74 -9.33 3.52 14.82
N TRP A 75 -9.12 2.25 14.55
CA TRP A 75 -10.08 1.22 14.95
C TRP A 75 -10.13 1.05 16.46
N ALA A 76 -11.33 0.83 16.98
CA ALA A 76 -11.52 0.59 18.42
C ALA A 76 -10.74 -0.64 18.91
N THR A 77 -10.54 -1.65 18.07
CA THR A 77 -9.71 -2.81 18.38
C THR A 77 -8.22 -2.46 18.52
N VAL A 78 -7.73 -1.50 17.71
CA VAL A 78 -6.35 -1.01 17.84
C VAL A 78 -6.17 -0.24 19.14
N LEU A 79 -7.09 0.72 19.41
CA LEU A 79 -7.08 1.45 20.66
C LEU A 79 -7.16 0.53 21.88
N PHE A 80 -7.96 -0.53 21.78
CA PHE A 80 -8.11 -1.49 22.86
C PHE A 80 -6.79 -2.24 23.14
N ASP A 81 -6.10 -2.71 22.10
CA ASP A 81 -4.79 -3.35 22.26
C ASP A 81 -3.75 -2.38 22.85
N GLU A 82 -3.79 -1.10 22.44
CA GLU A 82 -2.89 -0.08 22.98
C GLU A 82 -3.14 0.13 24.49
N VAL A 83 -4.41 0.29 24.90
CA VAL A 83 -4.74 0.52 26.31
C VAL A 83 -4.56 -0.73 27.18
N GLN A 84 -4.69 -1.93 26.64
CA GLN A 84 -4.35 -3.17 27.37
C GLN A 84 -2.86 -3.18 27.73
N ARG A 85 -1.98 -2.77 26.83
CA ARG A 85 -0.54 -2.63 27.12
C ARG A 85 -0.25 -1.56 28.17
N LEU A 86 -1.17 -0.59 28.34
CA LEU A 86 -1.11 0.43 29.39
C LEU A 86 -1.77 -0.03 30.70
N GLY A 87 -2.19 -1.31 30.78
CA GLY A 87 -2.76 -1.91 31.98
C GLY A 87 -4.28 -1.74 32.12
N TYR A 88 -5.02 -1.59 31.02
CA TYR A 88 -6.48 -1.62 31.05
C TYR A 88 -6.97 -3.05 30.94
N GLU A 89 -7.63 -3.58 31.99
CA GLU A 89 -7.99 -5.00 32.13
C GLU A 89 -9.48 -5.30 31.82
N ARG A 90 -10.30 -4.28 31.54
CA ARG A 90 -11.73 -4.53 31.24
C ARG A 90 -11.92 -5.05 29.83
N ALA A 91 -13.02 -5.80 29.62
CA ALA A 91 -13.35 -6.41 28.33
C ALA A 91 -13.62 -5.37 27.22
N TYR A 92 -13.35 -5.72 25.97
CA TYR A 92 -13.56 -4.91 24.78
C TYR A 92 -14.98 -4.28 24.69
N PRO A 93 -16.11 -4.99 24.96
CA PRO A 93 -17.42 -4.38 24.94
C PRO A 93 -17.60 -3.23 25.96
N THR A 94 -16.94 -3.34 27.13
CA THR A 94 -16.95 -2.27 28.14
C THR A 94 -16.16 -1.06 27.62
N PHE A 95 -15.00 -1.28 27.03
CA PHE A 95 -14.17 -0.23 26.43
C PHE A 95 -14.92 0.54 25.33
N THR A 96 -15.52 -0.15 24.37
CA THR A 96 -16.24 0.50 23.28
C THR A 96 -17.47 1.25 23.76
N ARG A 97 -18.17 0.73 24.78
CA ARG A 97 -19.27 1.44 25.43
C ARG A 97 -18.81 2.74 26.06
N GLN A 98 -17.68 2.75 26.79
CA GLN A 98 -17.13 3.97 27.41
C GLN A 98 -16.79 5.04 26.34
N ILE A 99 -16.19 4.65 25.22
CA ILE A 99 -15.92 5.58 24.12
C ILE A 99 -17.20 6.21 23.59
N ARG A 100 -18.27 5.41 23.41
CA ARG A 100 -19.57 5.89 22.92
C ARG A 100 -20.28 6.77 23.95
N ASP A 101 -20.39 6.29 25.19
CA ASP A 101 -21.17 6.95 26.23
C ASP A 101 -20.54 8.30 26.66
N ARG A 102 -19.21 8.43 26.49
CA ARG A 102 -18.44 9.69 26.72
C ARG A 102 -18.27 10.53 25.45
N GLY A 103 -18.82 10.10 24.30
CA GLY A 103 -18.73 10.86 23.05
C GLY A 103 -17.30 11.14 22.58
N LEU A 104 -16.34 10.25 22.84
CA LEU A 104 -14.92 10.54 22.61
C LEU A 104 -14.54 10.54 21.14
N ARG A 105 -15.25 9.76 20.28
CA ARG A 105 -14.93 9.67 18.86
C ARG A 105 -15.51 10.84 18.07
N PRO A 106 -14.68 11.67 17.41
CA PRO A 106 -15.17 12.74 16.55
C PRO A 106 -16.05 12.22 15.40
N HIS A 107 -17.14 12.93 15.11
CA HIS A 107 -18.01 12.59 13.99
C HIS A 107 -17.28 12.75 12.64
N CYS A 108 -17.61 11.89 11.69
CA CYS A 108 -17.11 11.94 10.32
C CYS A 108 -18.27 11.70 9.33
N GLU A 109 -18.69 12.74 8.65
CA GLU A 109 -19.80 12.70 7.67
C GLU A 109 -19.60 11.62 6.57
N PRO A 110 -18.41 11.51 5.90
CA PRO A 110 -18.22 10.47 4.89
C PRO A 110 -18.37 9.05 5.42
N CYS A 111 -17.98 8.81 6.68
CA CYS A 111 -18.14 7.48 7.31
C CYS A 111 -19.56 7.21 7.76
N ALA A 112 -20.30 8.23 8.20
CA ALA A 112 -21.68 8.12 8.65
C ALA A 112 -22.64 7.81 7.49
N SER A 113 -22.33 8.29 6.29
CA SER A 113 -23.15 8.10 5.08
C SER A 113 -22.89 6.77 4.36
N SER A 114 -21.89 5.98 4.76
CA SER A 114 -21.58 4.70 4.12
C SER A 114 -22.54 3.60 4.57
N ASN A 115 -23.66 3.46 3.89
CA ASN A 115 -24.55 2.31 4.06
C ASN A 115 -23.92 1.07 3.41
N GLY A 116 -24.07 -0.08 4.03
CA GLY A 116 -23.65 -1.37 3.45
C GLY A 116 -24.26 -1.59 2.07
N ARG A 117 -23.46 -2.07 1.10
CA ARG A 117 -23.96 -2.45 -0.23
C ARG A 117 -24.40 -3.91 -0.21
N ALA A 118 -25.48 -4.22 -0.95
CA ALA A 118 -25.86 -5.60 -1.20
C ALA A 118 -24.68 -6.34 -1.89
N HIS A 119 -24.41 -7.56 -1.47
CA HIS A 119 -23.35 -8.42 -2.03
C HIS A 119 -23.88 -9.83 -2.25
N VAL A 120 -23.26 -10.54 -3.17
CA VAL A 120 -23.50 -11.96 -3.41
C VAL A 120 -22.37 -12.73 -2.76
N ASP A 121 -22.70 -13.76 -2.00
CA ASP A 121 -21.70 -14.66 -1.44
C ASP A 121 -21.08 -15.48 -2.56
N ILE A 122 -19.75 -15.48 -2.61
CA ILE A 122 -18.97 -16.24 -3.58
C ILE A 122 -18.34 -17.41 -2.84
N ASP A 123 -18.60 -18.62 -3.31
CA ASP A 123 -17.94 -19.80 -2.78
C ASP A 123 -16.47 -19.83 -3.23
N HIS A 124 -15.59 -20.09 -2.29
CA HIS A 124 -14.16 -20.22 -2.48
C HIS A 124 -13.70 -21.60 -1.98
N PRO A 125 -13.63 -22.62 -2.87
CA PRO A 125 -13.17 -23.93 -2.49
C PRO A 125 -11.74 -23.93 -1.94
N PRO A 126 -11.41 -24.81 -0.96
CA PRO A 126 -10.06 -24.89 -0.40
C PRO A 126 -8.99 -25.17 -1.47
N GLY A 127 -7.89 -24.43 -1.42
CA GLY A 127 -6.75 -24.56 -2.33
C GLY A 127 -7.06 -24.20 -3.79
N ALA A 128 -8.23 -23.62 -4.09
CA ALA A 128 -8.61 -23.27 -5.44
C ALA A 128 -7.86 -22.03 -5.95
N GLU A 129 -7.84 -20.97 -5.17
CA GLU A 129 -7.47 -19.66 -5.68
C GLU A 129 -6.58 -18.88 -4.70
N THR A 130 -5.54 -18.24 -5.24
CA THR A 130 -4.77 -17.17 -4.58
C THR A 130 -5.09 -15.86 -5.30
N GLN A 131 -5.54 -14.86 -4.56
CA GLN A 131 -5.85 -13.53 -5.06
C GLN A 131 -4.67 -12.59 -4.83
N TRP A 132 -4.37 -11.72 -5.80
CA TRP A 132 -3.24 -10.82 -5.81
C TRP A 132 -3.66 -9.37 -6.00
N ASP A 133 -3.05 -8.47 -5.23
CA ASP A 133 -3.21 -7.03 -5.38
C ASP A 133 -2.04 -6.25 -4.84
N TRP A 134 -1.90 -5.00 -5.30
CA TRP A 134 -0.95 -4.06 -4.79
C TRP A 134 -1.56 -3.15 -3.72
N LEU A 135 -0.88 -3.01 -2.60
CA LEU A 135 -1.08 -1.93 -1.66
C LEU A 135 -0.01 -0.87 -1.92
N GLU A 136 -0.44 0.31 -2.31
CA GLU A 136 0.44 1.45 -2.52
C GLU A 136 0.49 2.30 -1.25
N LEU A 137 1.70 2.67 -0.84
CA LEU A 137 1.99 3.49 0.32
C LEU A 137 2.72 4.73 -0.16
N ASP A 138 1.98 5.81 -0.39
CA ASP A 138 2.53 7.05 -0.95
C ASP A 138 3.42 7.78 0.06
N ASP A 139 3.01 7.78 1.35
CA ASP A 139 3.75 8.40 2.44
C ASP A 139 4.35 7.32 3.36
N THR A 140 5.66 7.17 3.30
CA THR A 140 6.39 6.26 4.18
C THR A 140 7.35 7.00 5.09
N PRO A 141 7.65 6.46 6.29
CA PRO A 141 8.62 7.07 7.21
C PRO A 141 10.04 7.22 6.65
N TRP A 142 10.38 6.49 5.58
CA TRP A 142 11.69 6.58 4.90
C TRP A 142 11.67 7.51 3.68
N GLY A 143 10.57 8.23 3.44
CA GLY A 143 10.48 9.30 2.43
C GLY A 143 10.37 8.85 0.97
N ALA A 144 10.13 7.57 0.70
CA ALA A 144 9.93 7.05 -0.65
C ALA A 144 8.61 6.27 -0.73
N LYS A 145 7.89 6.38 -1.84
CA LYS A 145 6.73 5.53 -2.11
C LYS A 145 7.15 4.06 -2.02
N ALA A 146 6.31 3.23 -1.42
CA ALA A 146 6.50 1.79 -1.35
C ALA A 146 5.29 1.05 -1.93
N TYR A 147 5.55 -0.12 -2.47
CA TYR A 147 4.54 -1.04 -2.99
C TYR A 147 4.60 -2.32 -2.16
N VAL A 148 3.45 -2.79 -1.70
CA VAL A 148 3.37 -4.08 -1.01
C VAL A 148 2.52 -5.01 -1.87
N LEU A 149 3.14 -6.04 -2.42
CA LEU A 149 2.39 -7.10 -3.08
C LEU A 149 1.70 -7.95 -2.03
N VAL A 150 0.38 -7.99 -2.05
CA VAL A 150 -0.42 -8.80 -1.14
C VAL A 150 -1.00 -9.99 -1.90
N GLY A 151 -0.76 -11.18 -1.37
CA GLY A 151 -1.39 -12.42 -1.80
C GLY A 151 -2.28 -12.99 -0.69
N ALA A 152 -3.48 -13.43 -1.05
CA ALA A 152 -4.44 -14.00 -0.12
C ALA A 152 -5.03 -15.31 -0.65
N LEU A 153 -5.07 -16.34 0.16
CA LEU A 153 -5.81 -17.57 -0.10
C LEU A 153 -7.32 -17.27 0.02
N SER A 154 -8.07 -17.55 -1.02
CA SER A 154 -9.47 -17.12 -1.08
C SER A 154 -10.37 -17.85 -0.08
N HIS A 155 -10.07 -19.10 0.24
CA HIS A 155 -10.85 -19.91 1.19
C HIS A 155 -10.62 -19.48 2.64
N SER A 156 -9.40 -19.59 3.14
CA SER A 156 -9.06 -19.27 4.54
C SER A 156 -9.01 -17.77 4.81
N SER A 157 -8.73 -16.96 3.78
CA SER A 157 -8.38 -15.54 3.91
C SER A 157 -7.02 -15.29 4.57
N LYS A 158 -6.14 -16.33 4.61
CA LYS A 158 -4.75 -16.15 5.02
C LYS A 158 -4.05 -15.28 3.98
N SER A 159 -3.38 -14.25 4.43
CA SER A 159 -2.72 -13.27 3.56
C SER A 159 -1.30 -12.99 3.99
N ARG A 160 -0.45 -12.66 3.03
CA ARG A 160 0.94 -12.23 3.25
C ARG A 160 1.24 -11.07 2.32
N GLY A 161 2.15 -10.22 2.74
CA GLY A 161 2.62 -9.09 1.94
C GLY A 161 4.13 -9.10 1.79
N TRP A 162 4.61 -8.55 0.68
CA TRP A 162 6.02 -8.34 0.40
C TRP A 162 6.28 -6.93 -0.10
N PHE A 163 7.21 -6.20 0.55
CA PHE A 163 7.60 -4.87 0.15
C PHE A 163 8.45 -4.89 -1.11
N CYS A 164 8.08 -4.07 -2.08
CA CYS A 164 8.75 -3.88 -3.36
C CYS A 164 9.09 -2.38 -3.56
N GLU A 165 10.14 -2.11 -4.30
CA GLU A 165 10.52 -0.74 -4.68
C GLU A 165 9.69 -0.21 -5.85
N SER A 166 9.07 -1.12 -6.63
CA SER A 166 8.28 -0.82 -7.83
C SER A 166 7.20 -1.88 -8.01
N ASP A 167 6.17 -1.54 -8.75
CA ASP A 167 5.09 -2.44 -9.20
C ASP A 167 5.35 -3.05 -10.59
N ASP A 168 6.57 -2.96 -11.11
CA ASP A 168 6.95 -3.56 -12.38
C ASP A 168 6.93 -5.10 -12.34
N GLN A 169 7.00 -5.74 -13.52
CA GLN A 169 6.87 -7.19 -13.63
C GLN A 169 7.96 -7.95 -12.86
N ALA A 170 9.18 -7.43 -12.78
CA ALA A 170 10.26 -8.13 -12.08
C ALA A 170 10.04 -8.12 -10.56
N HIS A 171 9.64 -6.99 -9.99
CA HIS A 171 9.28 -6.89 -8.58
C HIS A 171 8.03 -7.72 -8.25
N LEU A 172 7.05 -7.74 -9.16
CA LEU A 172 5.88 -8.62 -9.03
C LEU A 172 6.29 -10.09 -8.93
N ILE A 173 7.17 -10.57 -9.83
CA ILE A 173 7.63 -11.97 -9.85
C ILE A 173 8.37 -12.34 -8.56
N VAL A 174 9.27 -11.48 -8.09
CA VAL A 174 9.96 -11.67 -6.80
C VAL A 174 8.96 -11.67 -5.66
N GLY A 175 8.08 -10.67 -5.62
CA GLY A 175 7.05 -10.55 -4.58
C GLY A 175 6.13 -11.76 -4.52
N ILE A 176 5.74 -12.32 -5.67
CA ILE A 176 4.95 -13.55 -5.73
C ILE A 176 5.66 -14.69 -5.02
N HIS A 177 6.94 -14.95 -5.32
CA HIS A 177 7.69 -16.02 -4.68
C HIS A 177 7.79 -15.84 -3.17
N GLU A 178 8.12 -14.63 -2.73
CA GLU A 178 8.26 -14.28 -1.31
C GLU A 178 6.94 -14.42 -0.54
N VAL A 179 5.84 -13.99 -1.15
CA VAL A 179 4.50 -14.14 -0.55
C VAL A 179 4.08 -15.61 -0.49
N LEU A 180 4.27 -16.36 -1.57
CA LEU A 180 3.93 -17.79 -1.62
C LEU A 180 4.73 -18.60 -0.61
N THR A 181 6.03 -18.31 -0.44
CA THR A 181 6.88 -18.93 0.58
C THR A 181 6.31 -18.72 1.97
N ARG A 182 5.82 -17.52 2.27
CA ARG A 182 5.19 -17.17 3.55
C ARG A 182 3.78 -17.76 3.71
N LEU A 183 3.05 -17.99 2.61
CA LEU A 183 1.76 -18.69 2.64
C LEU A 183 1.92 -20.19 2.85
N GLY A 184 3.06 -20.77 2.45
CA GLY A 184 3.36 -22.20 2.49
C GLY A 184 2.94 -22.96 1.23
N GLY A 185 2.63 -22.25 0.12
CA GLY A 185 2.17 -22.84 -1.13
C GLY A 185 1.29 -21.88 -1.93
N THR A 186 0.62 -22.39 -2.97
CA THR A 186 -0.27 -21.59 -3.82
C THR A 186 -1.56 -22.34 -4.15
N GLY A 187 -2.65 -21.59 -4.35
CA GLY A 187 -3.85 -22.11 -4.99
C GLY A 187 -3.59 -22.46 -6.46
N ARG A 188 -4.47 -23.27 -7.05
CA ARG A 188 -4.39 -23.70 -8.46
C ARG A 188 -4.58 -22.55 -9.45
N GLU A 189 -5.31 -21.52 -9.03
CA GLU A 189 -5.58 -20.33 -9.84
C GLU A 189 -4.98 -19.09 -9.17
N TRP A 190 -4.42 -18.20 -9.99
CA TRP A 190 -4.05 -16.85 -9.55
C TRP A 190 -5.06 -15.85 -10.11
N ARG A 191 -5.85 -15.28 -9.22
CA ARG A 191 -6.75 -14.18 -9.59
C ARG A 191 -6.02 -12.86 -9.44
N VAL A 192 -5.93 -12.16 -10.57
CA VAL A 192 -5.26 -10.86 -10.66
C VAL A 192 -6.24 -9.81 -11.15
N ASP A 193 -6.04 -8.56 -10.73
CA ASP A 193 -6.66 -7.45 -11.44
C ASP A 193 -6.03 -7.32 -12.84
N ARG A 194 -6.58 -6.44 -13.67
CA ARG A 194 -6.07 -6.19 -15.03
C ARG A 194 -4.75 -5.39 -15.00
N MET A 195 -3.85 -5.73 -14.07
CA MET A 195 -2.53 -5.11 -14.00
C MET A 195 -1.74 -5.41 -15.30
N ALA A 196 -1.23 -4.35 -15.92
CA ALA A 196 -0.56 -4.42 -17.23
C ALA A 196 0.70 -5.31 -17.22
N THR A 197 1.26 -5.57 -16.05
CA THR A 197 2.39 -6.48 -15.85
C THR A 197 2.04 -7.96 -16.05
N VAL A 198 0.77 -8.33 -15.90
CA VAL A 198 0.27 -9.71 -16.02
C VAL A 198 -0.69 -9.88 -17.19
N ILE A 199 -1.59 -8.94 -17.39
CA ILE A 199 -2.64 -9.01 -18.42
C ILE A 199 -2.36 -7.98 -19.52
N LYS A 200 -2.48 -8.39 -20.76
CA LYS A 200 -2.33 -7.49 -21.91
C LYS A 200 -3.45 -6.43 -21.86
N PRO A 201 -3.12 -5.13 -21.86
CA PRO A 201 -4.12 -4.07 -21.78
C PRO A 201 -5.24 -4.22 -22.81
N GLY A 202 -6.49 -4.01 -22.37
CA GLY A 202 -7.68 -4.13 -23.21
C GLY A 202 -8.12 -5.55 -23.57
N THR A 203 -7.50 -6.58 -23.01
CA THR A 203 -7.81 -7.99 -23.26
C THR A 203 -7.87 -8.81 -21.98
N ASP A 204 -8.28 -10.08 -22.06
CA ASP A 204 -8.20 -11.07 -20.98
C ASP A 204 -6.95 -11.98 -21.14
N GLN A 205 -6.05 -11.67 -22.08
CA GLN A 205 -4.87 -12.48 -22.36
C GLN A 205 -3.73 -12.18 -21.40
N VAL A 206 -3.10 -13.25 -20.91
CA VAL A 206 -1.89 -13.14 -20.10
C VAL A 206 -0.73 -12.62 -20.97
N GLN A 207 0.07 -11.70 -20.42
CA GLN A 207 1.30 -11.21 -21.07
C GLN A 207 2.23 -12.38 -21.43
N ARG A 208 2.78 -12.37 -22.65
CA ARG A 208 3.71 -13.42 -23.09
C ARG A 208 4.91 -13.59 -22.15
N SER A 209 5.41 -12.51 -21.58
CA SER A 209 6.49 -12.50 -20.59
C SER A 209 6.11 -13.16 -19.27
N PHE A 210 4.83 -13.19 -18.92
CA PHE A 210 4.34 -13.76 -17.65
C PHE A 210 3.91 -15.23 -17.76
N VAL A 211 3.62 -15.73 -18.98
CA VAL A 211 3.24 -17.14 -19.22
C VAL A 211 4.26 -18.13 -18.64
N PRO A 212 5.60 -17.95 -18.84
CA PRO A 212 6.58 -18.86 -18.25
C PRO A 212 6.58 -18.85 -16.72
N VAL A 213 6.23 -17.70 -16.08
CA VAL A 213 6.10 -17.58 -14.62
C VAL A 213 4.95 -18.46 -14.14
N ALA A 214 3.76 -18.30 -14.72
CA ALA A 214 2.60 -19.12 -14.36
C ALA A 214 2.88 -20.62 -14.54
N LYS A 215 3.54 -21.01 -15.65
CA LYS A 215 3.95 -22.38 -15.91
C LYS A 215 4.94 -22.90 -14.85
N HIS A 216 5.88 -22.08 -14.41
CA HIS A 216 6.86 -22.44 -13.39
C HIS A 216 6.21 -22.80 -12.05
N TYR A 217 5.17 -22.07 -11.64
CA TYR A 217 4.40 -22.34 -10.43
C TYR A 217 3.23 -23.32 -10.63
N GLY A 218 3.00 -23.79 -11.84
CA GLY A 218 1.95 -24.76 -12.15
C GLY A 218 0.51 -24.22 -12.00
N VAL A 219 0.30 -22.93 -12.23
CA VAL A 219 -0.97 -22.25 -11.97
C VAL A 219 -1.63 -21.71 -13.23
N THR A 220 -2.95 -21.53 -13.17
CA THR A 220 -3.74 -20.81 -14.17
C THR A 220 -3.92 -19.36 -13.72
N VAL A 221 -3.64 -18.41 -14.61
CA VAL A 221 -3.89 -16.98 -14.33
C VAL A 221 -5.28 -16.59 -14.81
N VAL A 222 -6.10 -16.06 -13.91
CA VAL A 222 -7.50 -15.69 -14.18
C VAL A 222 -7.66 -14.18 -13.92
N PRO A 223 -7.88 -13.36 -14.95
CA PRO A 223 -8.14 -11.94 -14.76
C PRO A 223 -9.53 -11.72 -14.13
N CYS A 224 -9.67 -10.68 -13.32
CA CYS A 224 -10.97 -10.25 -12.84
C CYS A 224 -11.84 -9.76 -13.99
N PRO A 225 -13.11 -10.21 -14.08
CA PRO A 225 -14.05 -9.70 -15.08
C PRO A 225 -14.23 -8.18 -14.93
N PRO A 226 -14.42 -7.43 -16.02
CA PRO A 226 -14.66 -6.00 -15.97
C PRO A 226 -15.88 -5.68 -15.09
N ARG A 227 -15.76 -4.67 -14.22
CA ARG A 227 -16.83 -4.20 -13.31
C ARG A 227 -17.33 -5.23 -12.27
N HIS A 228 -16.67 -6.37 -12.11
CA HIS A 228 -17.00 -7.39 -11.10
C HIS A 228 -15.89 -7.48 -10.02
N GLY A 229 -15.55 -6.35 -9.39
CA GLY A 229 -14.58 -6.29 -8.28
C GLY A 229 -14.91 -7.24 -7.11
N ASN A 230 -16.18 -7.63 -6.94
CA ASN A 230 -16.61 -8.57 -5.89
C ASN A 230 -15.83 -9.91 -5.92
N ARG A 231 -15.34 -10.34 -7.09
CA ARG A 231 -14.56 -11.58 -7.21
C ARG A 231 -13.16 -11.52 -6.60
N LYS A 232 -12.65 -10.32 -6.33
CA LYS A 232 -11.34 -10.07 -5.70
C LYS A 232 -11.49 -9.60 -4.25
N GLY A 233 -12.69 -9.66 -3.72
CA GLY A 233 -13.03 -9.09 -2.41
C GLY A 233 -12.24 -9.66 -1.22
N VAL A 234 -11.59 -10.84 -1.35
CA VAL A 234 -10.80 -11.41 -0.25
C VAL A 234 -9.50 -10.64 -0.09
N VAL A 235 -8.71 -10.43 -1.15
CA VAL A 235 -7.45 -9.68 -1.05
C VAL A 235 -7.69 -8.20 -0.73
N GLU A 236 -8.74 -7.58 -1.30
CA GLU A 236 -9.12 -6.19 -1.00
C GLU A 236 -9.46 -6.00 0.48
N LYS A 237 -10.25 -6.92 1.08
CA LYS A 237 -10.55 -6.91 2.52
C LYS A 237 -9.29 -7.11 3.37
N ASN A 238 -8.36 -7.94 2.93
CA ASN A 238 -7.09 -8.12 3.63
C ASN A 238 -6.19 -6.88 3.53
N ILE A 239 -6.16 -6.22 2.38
CA ILE A 239 -5.44 -4.95 2.21
C ILE A 239 -6.05 -3.87 3.13
N ASP A 240 -7.38 -3.72 3.16
CA ASP A 240 -8.04 -2.80 4.08
C ASP A 240 -7.71 -3.13 5.54
N PHE A 241 -7.71 -4.42 5.89
CA PHE A 241 -7.34 -4.89 7.23
C PHE A 241 -5.88 -4.59 7.57
N ILE A 242 -4.92 -4.89 6.66
CA ILE A 242 -3.49 -4.59 6.81
C ILE A 242 -3.31 -3.08 6.98
N THR A 243 -3.93 -2.27 6.13
CA THR A 243 -3.80 -0.82 6.16
C THR A 243 -4.32 -0.25 7.46
N ARG A 244 -5.55 -0.58 7.86
CA ARG A 244 -6.21 0.04 9.01
C ARG A 244 -5.76 -0.54 10.34
N ARG A 245 -5.38 -1.81 10.38
CA ARG A 245 -5.05 -2.50 11.63
C ARG A 245 -3.56 -2.48 11.94
N TRP A 246 -2.72 -2.47 10.92
CA TRP A 246 -1.27 -2.49 11.06
C TRP A 246 -0.62 -1.20 10.60
N TRP A 247 -0.73 -0.81 9.32
CA TRP A 247 0.05 0.28 8.75
C TRP A 247 -0.17 1.62 9.46
N ARG A 248 -1.41 1.97 9.75
CA ARG A 248 -1.76 3.23 10.44
C ARG A 248 -1.11 3.41 11.80
N THR A 249 -0.66 2.34 12.43
CA THR A 249 -0.08 2.36 13.78
C THR A 249 1.30 1.75 13.85
N ALA A 250 1.84 1.28 12.73
CA ALA A 250 3.17 0.70 12.64
C ALA A 250 4.24 1.75 12.94
N ARG A 251 5.17 1.42 13.84
CA ARG A 251 6.34 2.23 14.16
C ARG A 251 7.53 1.59 13.50
N VAL A 252 7.83 2.04 12.29
CA VAL A 252 8.89 1.51 11.43
C VAL A 252 9.60 2.67 10.74
N SER A 253 10.89 2.55 10.51
CA SER A 253 11.72 3.60 9.92
C SER A 253 12.36 3.21 8.60
N THR A 254 12.36 1.91 8.29
CA THR A 254 12.97 1.37 7.08
C THR A 254 12.07 0.30 6.44
N PRO A 255 12.21 0.02 5.12
CA PRO A 255 11.49 -1.07 4.46
C PRO A 255 11.73 -2.44 5.11
N VAL A 256 12.93 -2.70 5.60
CA VAL A 256 13.29 -3.96 6.26
C VAL A 256 12.54 -4.13 7.59
N GLU A 257 12.50 -3.08 8.41
CA GLU A 257 11.70 -3.08 9.64
C GLU A 257 10.21 -3.21 9.35
N ALA A 258 9.72 -2.55 8.29
CA ALA A 258 8.33 -2.65 7.86
C ALA A 258 7.97 -4.08 7.44
N GLN A 259 8.83 -4.75 6.66
CA GLN A 259 8.62 -6.15 6.28
C GLN A 259 8.58 -7.06 7.52
N ALA A 260 9.54 -6.96 8.41
CA ALA A 260 9.59 -7.78 9.62
C ALA A 260 8.37 -7.54 10.54
N SER A 261 7.91 -6.29 10.62
CA SER A 261 6.71 -5.90 11.38
C SER A 261 5.43 -6.44 10.72
N LEU A 262 5.33 -6.40 9.38
CA LEU A 262 4.20 -6.94 8.64
C LEU A 262 4.12 -8.47 8.79
N ASP A 263 5.24 -9.17 8.67
CA ASP A 263 5.30 -10.62 8.84
C ASP A 263 4.81 -11.03 10.24
N ARG A 264 5.26 -10.34 11.27
CA ARG A 264 4.81 -10.55 12.66
C ARG A 264 3.32 -10.28 12.82
N PHE A 265 2.83 -9.16 12.30
CA PHE A 265 1.39 -8.83 12.31
C PHE A 265 0.55 -9.90 11.62
N CYS A 266 0.99 -10.39 10.47
CA CYS A 266 0.30 -11.45 9.75
C CYS A 266 0.18 -12.73 10.61
N PHE A 267 1.24 -13.14 11.28
CA PHE A 267 1.26 -14.33 12.12
C PHE A 267 0.49 -14.17 13.44
N GLU A 268 0.75 -13.08 14.18
CA GLU A 268 0.23 -12.88 15.53
C GLU A 268 -1.21 -12.35 15.56
N VAL A 269 -1.64 -11.62 14.49
CA VAL A 269 -2.94 -10.95 14.46
C VAL A 269 -3.82 -11.45 13.32
N ALA A 270 -3.31 -11.43 12.08
CA ALA A 270 -4.14 -11.74 10.92
C ALA A 270 -4.55 -13.22 10.89
N ASP A 271 -3.63 -14.14 11.18
CA ASP A 271 -3.89 -15.56 11.20
C ASP A 271 -4.75 -16.00 12.41
N GLN A 272 -4.76 -15.21 13.48
CA GLN A 272 -5.56 -15.48 14.70
C GLN A 272 -7.02 -15.01 14.57
N ARG A 273 -7.38 -14.32 13.47
CA ARG A 273 -8.80 -13.94 13.24
C ARG A 273 -9.67 -15.18 13.13
N ARG A 274 -10.80 -15.17 13.82
CA ARG A 274 -11.76 -16.28 13.76
C ARG A 274 -12.66 -16.20 12.52
N ARG A 275 -12.86 -17.33 11.89
CA ARG A 275 -13.86 -17.58 10.84
C ARG A 275 -14.71 -18.79 11.28
N GLY A 276 -15.83 -18.51 11.89
CA GLY A 276 -16.61 -19.53 12.58
C GLY A 276 -15.87 -20.05 13.81
N GLU A 277 -15.71 -21.37 13.89
CA GLU A 277 -15.06 -22.05 15.02
C GLU A 277 -13.53 -22.06 14.93
N ARG A 278 -12.96 -21.86 13.72
CA ARG A 278 -11.51 -21.94 13.46
C ARG A 278 -10.89 -20.56 13.28
N THR A 279 -9.60 -20.49 13.43
CA THR A 279 -8.81 -19.32 13.03
C THR A 279 -8.47 -19.38 11.53
N VAL A 280 -8.07 -18.24 10.97
CA VAL A 280 -7.58 -18.14 9.58
C VAL A 280 -6.38 -19.06 9.37
N GLY A 281 -5.45 -19.13 10.35
CA GLY A 281 -4.29 -20.01 10.30
C GLY A 281 -4.71 -21.49 10.23
N GLU A 282 -5.56 -21.95 11.16
CA GLU A 282 -6.05 -23.32 11.21
C GLU A 282 -6.81 -23.74 9.94
N LEU A 283 -7.56 -22.82 9.33
CA LEU A 283 -8.22 -23.08 8.05
C LEU A 283 -7.21 -23.24 6.92
N ALA A 284 -6.21 -22.35 6.86
CA ALA A 284 -5.17 -22.41 5.84
C ALA A 284 -4.32 -23.65 5.89
N ASP A 285 -4.03 -24.15 7.10
CA ASP A 285 -3.23 -25.38 7.29
C ASP A 285 -3.93 -26.64 6.73
N THR A 286 -5.25 -26.56 6.52
CA THR A 286 -6.03 -27.64 5.90
C THR A 286 -6.28 -27.46 4.40
N GLU A 287 -5.82 -26.35 3.80
CA GLU A 287 -5.99 -26.12 2.36
C GLU A 287 -5.03 -26.98 1.53
N PRO A 288 -5.51 -27.69 0.50
CA PRO A 288 -4.67 -28.49 -0.40
C PRO A 288 -3.92 -27.56 -1.39
N LEU A 289 -2.88 -26.89 -0.93
CA LEU A 289 -2.06 -26.00 -1.74
C LEU A 289 -1.10 -26.77 -2.65
N LEU A 290 -0.79 -26.21 -3.81
CA LEU A 290 0.31 -26.67 -4.65
C LEU A 290 1.64 -26.30 -3.97
N GLY A 291 2.57 -27.25 -3.94
CA GLY A 291 3.94 -27.02 -3.45
C GLY A 291 4.70 -26.05 -4.36
N LEU A 292 5.64 -25.34 -3.78
CA LEU A 292 6.46 -24.38 -4.53
C LEU A 292 7.64 -25.06 -5.23
N PRO A 293 8.09 -24.53 -6.37
CA PRO A 293 9.34 -24.93 -7.00
C PRO A 293 10.52 -24.74 -6.04
N ALA A 294 11.56 -25.57 -6.17
CA ALA A 294 12.76 -25.48 -5.38
C ALA A 294 13.53 -24.17 -5.49
N ALA A 295 13.36 -23.45 -6.61
CA ALA A 295 13.94 -22.14 -6.85
C ALA A 295 12.88 -21.17 -7.35
N ALA A 296 13.04 -19.89 -7.00
CA ALA A 296 12.23 -18.81 -7.53
C ALA A 296 12.38 -18.71 -9.05
N TYR A 297 11.31 -18.28 -9.74
CA TYR A 297 11.45 -17.91 -11.14
C TYR A 297 12.40 -16.72 -11.26
N PRO A 298 13.41 -16.74 -12.17
CA PRO A 298 14.39 -15.67 -12.30
C PRO A 298 13.72 -14.41 -12.83
N ALA A 299 13.58 -13.40 -11.96
CA ALA A 299 13.01 -12.10 -12.33
C ALA A 299 14.08 -11.22 -12.97
N GLU A 300 13.84 -10.75 -14.19
CA GLU A 300 14.76 -9.91 -14.96
C GLU A 300 14.09 -8.60 -15.37
N VAL A 301 14.73 -7.49 -14.99
CA VAL A 301 14.35 -6.14 -15.47
C VAL A 301 15.04 -5.89 -16.80
N ILE A 302 14.28 -5.55 -17.83
CA ILE A 302 14.80 -5.22 -19.14
C ILE A 302 14.37 -3.79 -19.49
N VAL A 303 15.38 -2.92 -19.68
CA VAL A 303 15.12 -1.52 -20.05
C VAL A 303 15.97 -1.14 -21.28
N VAL A 304 15.34 -0.39 -22.20
CA VAL A 304 16.05 0.18 -23.35
C VAL A 304 16.53 1.58 -22.98
N ARG A 305 17.79 1.88 -23.31
CA ARG A 305 18.41 3.18 -23.05
C ARG A 305 19.18 3.67 -24.27
N THR A 306 19.15 4.97 -24.49
CA THR A 306 19.95 5.64 -25.53
C THR A 306 21.39 5.80 -25.04
N VAL A 307 22.33 5.57 -25.92
CA VAL A 307 23.77 5.80 -25.69
C VAL A 307 24.08 7.26 -25.98
N ALA A 308 24.56 7.98 -24.97
CA ALA A 308 24.93 9.39 -25.11
C ALA A 308 26.21 9.57 -25.95
N GLN A 309 26.50 10.80 -26.41
CA GLN A 309 27.67 11.15 -27.23
C GLN A 309 29.02 10.84 -26.58
N ASN A 310 29.06 10.73 -25.27
CA ASN A 310 30.22 10.34 -24.46
C ASN A 310 30.30 8.85 -24.16
N ALA A 311 29.57 8.02 -24.95
CA ALA A 311 29.48 6.56 -24.82
C ALA A 311 29.03 6.11 -23.41
N LEU A 312 28.13 6.87 -22.80
CA LEU A 312 27.51 6.53 -21.51
C LEU A 312 26.02 6.23 -21.65
N VAL A 313 25.56 5.33 -20.82
CA VAL A 313 24.16 4.94 -20.65
C VAL A 313 23.73 5.28 -19.23
N SER A 314 22.62 5.98 -19.08
CA SER A 314 22.05 6.29 -17.78
C SER A 314 21.17 5.15 -17.26
N LEU A 315 21.43 4.71 -16.02
CA LEU A 315 20.63 3.69 -15.34
C LEU A 315 20.56 4.04 -13.85
N TRP A 316 19.33 4.19 -13.31
CA TRP A 316 19.04 4.44 -11.89
C TRP A 316 19.91 5.54 -11.25
N GLY A 317 20.03 6.69 -11.93
CA GLY A 317 20.80 7.84 -11.44
C GLY A 317 22.33 7.67 -11.53
N ASN A 318 22.84 6.62 -12.17
CA ASN A 318 24.24 6.40 -12.46
C ASN A 318 24.48 6.35 -13.97
N ARG A 319 25.75 6.41 -14.39
CA ARG A 319 26.15 6.36 -15.80
C ARG A 319 27.19 5.26 -16.00
N TYR A 320 27.00 4.44 -17.04
CA TYR A 320 27.84 3.28 -17.34
C TYR A 320 28.36 3.36 -18.77
N SER A 321 29.65 3.09 -18.98
CA SER A 321 30.24 3.15 -20.30
C SER A 321 29.87 1.93 -21.16
N VAL A 322 29.69 2.17 -22.43
CA VAL A 322 29.50 1.12 -23.46
C VAL A 322 30.49 1.35 -24.61
N PRO A 323 30.74 0.37 -25.50
CA PRO A 323 31.58 0.57 -26.66
C PRO A 323 31.18 1.81 -27.48
N PRO A 324 32.13 2.66 -27.89
CA PRO A 324 31.83 3.94 -28.59
C PRO A 324 31.11 3.78 -29.93
N GLY A 325 31.24 2.62 -30.59
CA GLY A 325 30.50 2.31 -31.81
C GLY A 325 28.98 2.29 -31.66
N LEU A 326 28.47 2.36 -30.42
CA LEU A 326 27.03 2.37 -30.12
C LEU A 326 26.48 3.79 -29.85
N VAL A 327 27.32 4.83 -29.92
CA VAL A 327 26.92 6.22 -29.68
C VAL A 327 25.75 6.63 -30.59
N GLY A 328 24.73 7.24 -29.99
CA GLY A 328 23.47 7.63 -30.67
C GLY A 328 22.48 6.50 -30.88
N GLY A 329 22.89 5.25 -30.69
CA GLY A 329 22.04 4.06 -30.76
C GLY A 329 21.34 3.73 -29.45
N HIS A 330 20.73 2.55 -29.42
CA HIS A 330 20.03 2.04 -28.23
C HIS A 330 20.69 0.75 -27.75
N VAL A 331 20.77 0.60 -26.44
CA VAL A 331 21.16 -0.65 -25.78
C VAL A 331 20.03 -1.14 -24.88
N GLN A 332 19.88 -2.45 -24.79
CA GLN A 332 19.02 -3.11 -23.86
C GLN A 332 19.84 -3.46 -22.60
N VAL A 333 19.49 -2.87 -21.47
CA VAL A 333 20.11 -3.20 -20.18
C VAL A 333 19.25 -4.27 -19.51
N ARG A 334 19.88 -5.36 -19.10
CA ARG A 334 19.25 -6.47 -18.38
C ARG A 334 19.86 -6.60 -17.01
N TRP A 335 19.01 -6.63 -16.01
CA TRP A 335 19.40 -6.82 -14.62
C TRP A 335 18.51 -7.89 -13.97
N ARG A 336 19.13 -8.90 -13.39
CA ARG A 336 18.42 -9.90 -12.61
C ARG A 336 18.26 -9.40 -11.19
N HIS A 337 17.03 -9.47 -10.67
CA HIS A 337 16.76 -9.04 -9.30
C HIS A 337 17.66 -9.80 -8.29
N GLY A 338 18.23 -9.06 -7.33
CA GLY A 338 19.12 -9.62 -6.32
C GLY A 338 20.59 -9.74 -6.73
N THR A 339 20.96 -9.37 -7.98
CA THR A 339 22.37 -9.31 -8.40
C THR A 339 22.93 -7.89 -8.33
N ASP A 340 24.22 -7.75 -8.17
CA ASP A 340 24.94 -6.48 -8.19
C ASP A 340 25.53 -6.15 -9.57
N THR A 341 25.20 -6.92 -10.61
CA THR A 341 25.65 -6.72 -11.99
C THR A 341 24.50 -6.55 -12.95
N ALA A 342 24.72 -5.80 -14.03
CA ALA A 342 23.82 -5.70 -15.16
C ALA A 342 24.57 -5.89 -16.49
N THR A 343 23.92 -6.56 -17.43
CA THR A 343 24.45 -6.77 -18.78
C THR A 343 23.82 -5.79 -19.76
N PHE A 344 24.63 -5.24 -20.65
CA PHE A 344 24.20 -4.33 -21.69
C PHE A 344 24.28 -5.06 -23.04
N HIS A 345 23.20 -5.00 -23.80
CA HIS A 345 23.04 -5.76 -25.04
C HIS A 345 22.79 -4.82 -26.22
N ALA A 346 23.43 -5.09 -27.34
CA ALA A 346 23.16 -4.46 -28.61
C ALA A 346 23.10 -5.55 -29.71
N GLY A 347 22.13 -5.45 -30.61
CA GLY A 347 21.94 -6.46 -31.66
C GLY A 347 21.72 -7.88 -31.14
N GLY A 348 21.20 -8.02 -29.91
CA GLY A 348 20.97 -9.33 -29.29
C GLY A 348 22.18 -9.93 -28.54
N ALA A 349 23.38 -9.36 -28.70
CA ALA A 349 24.60 -9.81 -28.02
C ALA A 349 24.93 -8.96 -26.78
N VAL A 350 25.55 -9.56 -25.78
CA VAL A 350 26.13 -8.84 -24.64
C VAL A 350 27.33 -8.04 -25.15
N VAL A 351 27.32 -6.73 -24.94
CA VAL A 351 28.41 -5.83 -25.30
C VAL A 351 29.29 -5.44 -24.11
N VAL A 352 28.73 -5.47 -22.91
CA VAL A 352 29.47 -5.22 -21.66
C VAL A 352 28.63 -5.66 -20.46
N GLU A 353 29.30 -6.01 -19.36
CA GLU A 353 28.73 -6.20 -18.04
C GLU A 353 29.33 -5.18 -17.07
N HIS A 354 28.50 -4.58 -16.24
CA HIS A 354 28.94 -3.65 -15.20
C HIS A 354 28.44 -4.08 -13.84
N ARG A 355 29.32 -3.91 -12.84
CA ARG A 355 28.89 -3.90 -11.45
C ARG A 355 28.14 -2.61 -11.17
N LEU A 356 26.95 -2.73 -10.56
CA LEU A 356 26.06 -1.60 -10.32
C LEU A 356 26.52 -0.78 -9.11
N ALA A 357 26.49 0.54 -9.26
CA ALA A 357 26.58 1.44 -8.12
C ALA A 357 25.22 1.56 -7.43
N PRO A 358 25.18 1.95 -6.14
CA PRO A 358 23.93 2.21 -5.45
C PRO A 358 23.03 3.16 -6.24
N ARG A 359 21.73 2.90 -6.27
CA ARG A 359 20.76 3.72 -6.99
C ARG A 359 20.81 5.17 -6.50
N GLY A 360 20.77 6.13 -7.40
CA GLY A 360 20.81 7.56 -7.10
C GLY A 360 22.19 8.10 -6.69
N ALA A 361 23.27 7.28 -6.69
CA ALA A 361 24.58 7.69 -6.24
C ALA A 361 25.31 8.67 -7.20
N GLN A 362 24.71 9.00 -8.35
CA GLN A 362 25.22 9.91 -9.38
C GLN A 362 26.64 9.55 -9.88
N ARG A 363 27.04 8.28 -9.75
CA ARG A 363 28.37 7.79 -10.15
C ARG A 363 28.45 7.59 -11.66
N THR A 364 29.64 7.83 -12.20
CA THR A 364 30.00 7.46 -13.57
C THR A 364 31.03 6.34 -13.53
N ILE A 365 30.66 5.16 -14.04
CA ILE A 365 31.48 3.95 -14.09
C ILE A 365 31.94 3.79 -15.54
N ARG A 366 33.28 3.86 -15.75
CA ARG A 366 33.91 3.71 -17.07
C ARG A 366 34.88 2.57 -17.03
N LEU A 367 34.83 1.74 -18.06
CA LEU A 367 35.87 0.76 -18.33
C LEU A 367 37.04 1.45 -19.07
N PRO A 368 38.32 1.16 -18.71
CA PRO A 368 39.46 1.78 -19.34
C PRO A 368 39.49 1.59 -20.86
N GLU A 369 39.10 0.40 -21.36
CA GLU A 369 39.02 0.07 -22.77
C GLU A 369 37.99 0.94 -23.53
N HIS A 370 36.84 1.24 -22.93
CA HIS A 370 35.83 2.12 -23.53
C HIS A 370 36.32 3.57 -23.58
N THR A 371 37.07 3.99 -22.58
CA THR A 371 37.67 5.34 -22.55
C THR A 371 38.72 5.50 -23.63
N ALA A 372 39.65 4.53 -23.76
CA ALA A 372 40.69 4.54 -24.80
C ALA A 372 40.06 4.47 -26.21
N ALA A 373 39.10 3.59 -26.43
CA ALA A 373 38.38 3.47 -27.71
C ALA A 373 37.65 4.79 -28.06
N LEU A 374 37.02 5.45 -27.10
CA LEU A 374 36.31 6.72 -27.32
C LEU A 374 37.31 7.82 -27.69
N ALA A 375 38.48 7.90 -27.03
CA ALA A 375 39.52 8.84 -27.36
C ALA A 375 40.02 8.67 -28.81
N ASN A 376 40.20 7.43 -29.27
CA ASN A 376 40.60 7.14 -30.65
C ASN A 376 39.51 7.57 -31.67
N VAL A 377 38.21 7.34 -31.36
CA VAL A 377 37.11 7.79 -32.20
C VAL A 377 37.06 9.32 -32.30
N VAL A 378 37.24 10.00 -31.16
CA VAL A 378 37.28 11.49 -31.13
C VAL A 378 38.46 12.02 -31.93
N LEU A 379 39.65 11.44 -31.78
CA LEU A 379 40.84 11.82 -32.53
C LEU A 379 40.65 11.59 -34.04
N ALA A 380 40.08 10.48 -34.43
CA ALA A 380 39.81 10.19 -35.85
C ALA A 380 38.77 11.12 -36.48
N GLN A 381 37.85 11.70 -35.66
CA GLN A 381 36.89 12.71 -36.11
C GLN A 381 37.46 14.14 -36.11
N PHE A 382 38.66 14.33 -35.61
CA PHE A 382 39.31 15.63 -35.67
C PHE A 382 39.73 15.91 -37.08
N SER A 383 39.01 16.82 -37.76
CA SER A 383 39.32 17.26 -39.13
C SER A 383 39.71 18.74 -39.12
N ASP A 384 40.75 19.08 -39.95
CA ASP A 384 41.17 20.45 -40.19
C ASP A 384 40.11 21.26 -40.99
N ALA A 385 39.00 20.63 -41.34
CA ALA A 385 37.92 21.31 -42.04
C ALA A 385 37.32 22.45 -41.18
N ARG A 386 37.36 23.63 -41.70
CA ARG A 386 36.76 24.80 -41.04
C ARG A 386 35.28 24.54 -40.81
N PRO A 387 34.77 24.74 -39.58
CA PRO A 387 33.34 24.56 -39.32
C PRO A 387 32.52 25.51 -40.20
N CYS A 388 31.41 24.99 -40.71
CA CYS A 388 30.47 25.76 -41.54
C CYS A 388 29.92 27.02 -40.80
N LYS A 389 29.96 26.99 -39.46
CA LYS A 389 29.50 28.13 -38.63
C LYS A 389 30.56 29.20 -38.52
N ARG A 390 30.54 30.22 -39.39
CA ARG A 390 31.34 31.42 -39.21
C ARG A 390 30.69 32.31 -38.15
N LYS A 391 31.52 32.93 -37.29
CA LYS A 391 31.09 33.97 -36.33
C LYS A 391 30.81 35.28 -37.09
N VAL A 392 29.79 35.32 -37.91
CA VAL A 392 29.40 36.47 -38.67
C VAL A 392 28.03 36.94 -38.15
N ASN A 393 27.92 38.20 -37.83
CA ASN A 393 26.64 38.82 -37.48
C ASN A 393 25.70 38.74 -38.70
N ARG A 394 24.57 38.08 -38.53
CA ARG A 394 23.54 37.93 -39.57
C ARG A 394 22.18 38.17 -38.91
N PRO A 395 21.84 39.45 -38.73
CA PRO A 395 20.48 39.78 -38.30
C PRO A 395 19.47 39.30 -39.35
N PRO A 396 18.21 39.17 -38.99
CA PRO A 396 17.14 38.85 -39.93
C PRO A 396 17.18 39.86 -41.12
N SER A 397 17.03 39.33 -42.33
CA SER A 397 16.92 40.19 -43.53
C SER A 397 15.58 40.94 -43.52
N ASP A 398 15.53 42.05 -44.27
CA ASP A 398 14.29 42.82 -44.43
C ASP A 398 13.12 41.95 -44.93
N ALA A 399 13.38 40.98 -45.77
CA ALA A 399 12.40 40.02 -46.21
C ALA A 399 11.89 39.09 -45.05
N ALA A 400 12.79 38.66 -44.15
CA ALA A 400 12.41 37.88 -43.01
C ALA A 400 11.61 38.72 -41.97
N LEU A 401 11.98 39.96 -41.80
CA LEU A 401 11.25 40.90 -40.95
C LEU A 401 9.87 41.24 -41.52
N ALA A 402 9.73 41.37 -42.84
CA ALA A 402 8.43 41.56 -43.49
C ALA A 402 7.50 40.33 -43.26
N ILE A 403 8.01 39.11 -43.43
CA ILE A 403 7.24 37.91 -43.19
C ILE A 403 6.86 37.80 -41.68
N ALA A 404 7.76 38.18 -40.77
CA ALA A 404 7.47 38.19 -39.34
C ALA A 404 6.36 39.21 -39.00
N ALA A 405 6.39 40.37 -39.62
CA ALA A 405 5.35 41.37 -39.45
C ALA A 405 3.97 40.89 -39.95
N GLU A 406 3.90 40.17 -41.07
CA GLU A 406 2.67 39.52 -41.56
C GLU A 406 2.16 38.47 -40.62
N LEU A 407 3.06 37.64 -40.03
CA LEU A 407 2.70 36.57 -39.09
C LEU A 407 2.21 37.11 -37.73
N ILE A 408 2.73 38.25 -37.31
CA ILE A 408 2.33 38.91 -36.05
C ILE A 408 0.97 39.62 -36.22
N GLY A 409 0.58 39.94 -37.45
CA GLY A 409 -0.62 40.71 -37.73
C GLY A 409 -0.54 42.11 -37.12
N ASP A 410 -1.58 42.90 -37.33
CA ASP A 410 -1.71 44.31 -36.87
C ASP A 410 -1.80 44.47 -35.33
N ARG A 411 -1.04 43.64 -34.59
CA ARG A 411 -0.79 43.84 -33.15
C ARG A 411 0.37 44.82 -33.03
N GLY A 412 0.03 46.13 -33.11
CA GLY A 412 0.99 47.19 -32.85
C GLY A 412 1.70 47.04 -31.51
N ALA A 413 2.82 46.33 -31.54
CA ALA A 413 3.84 46.37 -30.52
C ALA A 413 5.16 45.98 -31.19
N ASP A 414 6.05 46.92 -31.22
CA ASP A 414 7.47 46.75 -31.48
C ASP A 414 7.99 45.52 -30.73
N PRO A 415 8.67 44.55 -31.37
CA PRO A 415 9.26 43.41 -30.65
C PRO A 415 10.56 43.84 -29.93
N VAL A 416 10.50 44.91 -29.20
CA VAL A 416 11.53 45.25 -28.22
C VAL A 416 11.28 44.36 -27.04
N ILE A 417 12.15 43.34 -26.86
CA ILE A 417 12.24 42.61 -25.61
C ILE A 417 12.55 43.64 -24.54
N ASP A 418 11.55 44.03 -23.76
CA ASP A 418 11.70 44.94 -22.63
C ASP A 418 12.61 44.27 -21.57
N LEU A 419 13.89 44.60 -21.64
CA LEU A 419 14.90 44.10 -20.68
C LEU A 419 14.58 44.54 -19.25
N ASP A 420 13.71 45.51 -19.03
CA ASP A 420 13.25 45.92 -17.71
C ASP A 420 12.29 44.92 -17.09
N VAL A 421 11.66 44.05 -17.88
CA VAL A 421 10.90 42.89 -17.36
C VAL A 421 11.86 41.88 -16.73
N TYR A 422 12.98 41.60 -17.36
CA TYR A 422 14.01 40.71 -16.81
C TYR A 422 14.70 41.32 -15.59
N ARG A 423 14.95 42.58 -15.55
CA ARG A 423 15.53 43.29 -14.40
C ARG A 423 14.60 43.17 -13.17
N ARG A 424 13.30 43.38 -13.36
CA ARG A 424 12.28 43.23 -12.29
C ARG A 424 12.14 41.80 -11.75
N LEU A 425 12.34 40.83 -12.60
CA LEU A 425 12.32 39.38 -12.16
C LEU A 425 13.58 39.01 -11.37
N THR A 426 14.73 39.67 -11.62
CA THR A 426 15.96 39.39 -10.85
C THR A 426 16.10 40.24 -9.59
N GLU A 427 15.36 41.32 -9.44
CA GLU A 427 15.35 42.21 -8.27
C GLU A 427 14.21 41.88 -7.27
N GLY A 428 13.28 40.96 -7.65
CA GLY A 428 12.10 40.61 -6.85
C GLY A 428 12.30 39.44 -5.83
N ASP A 429 13.47 38.85 -5.75
CA ASP A 429 13.75 37.73 -4.84
C ASP A 429 14.70 38.08 -3.65
N ALA A 430 14.66 39.32 -3.23
CA ALA A 430 15.32 39.78 -2.01
C ALA A 430 14.34 40.53 -1.11
N SER A 431 13.42 39.78 -0.49
CA SER A 431 12.70 40.19 0.74
C SER A 431 12.22 38.97 1.51
#